data_3573e3a61f0b99357d9c96a64e589d04
#
_entry.id   3573e3a61f0b99357d9c96a64e589d04
#
_cell.length_a   1.000
_cell.length_b   1.000
_cell.length_c   1.000
_cell.angle_alpha   90.00
_cell.angle_beta   90.00
_cell.angle_gamma   90.00
#
_symmetry.space_group_name_H-M   'P 1'
#
loop_
_entity.id
_entity.type
_entity.pdbx_description
1 polymer ?
#
loop_
_entity_poly.entity_id
_entity_poly.type
_entity_poly.pdbx_seq_one_letter_code
_entity_poly.pdbx_strand_id
1 'polypeptide(L)'
;FVVKPLHIVFTIYFFPEAQEQAVITALEEMSQFSAILTAFSVSILTPILEELLFRGFILGMLLKCYNEKVAIVISAIIFAVVHEPVAIGMAFGGGMIYGWLRVRTGSIIPSTIAHIFWNSFISFVVLLY
;
A
#
# COMPACT_ATOMS: atom_id res chain seq x y z
N PHE A 1 13.72 -10.51 -5.72
CA PHE A 1 14.25 -9.24 -5.18
C PHE A 1 13.17 -8.37 -4.52
N VAL A 2 11.92 -8.41 -4.97
CA VAL A 2 10.78 -7.65 -4.40
C VAL A 2 10.21 -8.30 -3.13
N VAL A 3 10.47 -9.58 -2.91
CA VAL A 3 9.88 -10.37 -1.79
C VAL A 3 10.58 -10.10 -0.45
N LYS A 4 11.84 -9.67 -0.46
CA LYS A 4 12.60 -9.39 0.78
C LYS A 4 12.00 -8.25 1.64
N PRO A 5 11.63 -7.08 1.09
CA PRO A 5 11.02 -6.03 1.90
C PRO A 5 9.66 -6.43 2.51
N LEU A 6 8.85 -7.18 1.77
CA LEU A 6 7.54 -7.64 2.26
C LEU A 6 7.69 -8.66 3.39
N HIS A 7 8.64 -9.58 3.27
CA HIS A 7 8.99 -10.54 4.32
C HIS A 7 9.52 -9.82 5.57
N ILE A 8 10.29 -8.76 5.40
CA ILE A 8 10.82 -7.95 6.49
C ILE A 8 9.69 -7.32 7.32
N VAL A 9 8.71 -6.68 6.68
CA VAL A 9 7.56 -6.06 7.37
C VAL A 9 6.72 -7.10 8.12
N PHE A 10 6.46 -8.25 7.51
CA PHE A 10 5.76 -9.38 8.16
C PHE A 10 6.53 -9.89 9.38
N THR A 11 7.81 -10.08 9.21
CA THR A 11 8.72 -10.55 10.25
C THR A 11 8.74 -9.56 11.42
N ILE A 12 8.91 -8.26 11.26
CA ILE A 12 8.92 -7.22 12.30
C ILE A 12 7.70 -7.31 13.24
N TYR A 13 6.54 -7.66 12.72
CA TYR A 13 5.31 -7.62 13.50
C TYR A 13 5.05 -8.88 14.33
N PHE A 14 5.39 -10.07 13.80
CA PHE A 14 5.07 -11.35 14.47
C PHE A 14 6.19 -11.90 15.37
N PHE A 15 7.40 -11.39 15.23
CA PHE A 15 8.57 -11.86 16.00
C PHE A 15 9.50 -10.68 16.35
N PRO A 16 9.16 -9.82 17.27
CA PRO A 16 9.86 -8.54 17.47
C PRO A 16 11.36 -8.67 17.78
N GLU A 17 11.79 -9.67 18.51
CA GLU A 17 13.19 -9.75 18.97
C GLU A 17 14.17 -10.40 17.96
N ALA A 18 13.75 -11.40 17.21
CA ALA A 18 14.59 -12.03 16.17
C ALA A 18 14.70 -11.17 14.90
N GLN A 19 13.89 -10.15 14.80
CA GLN A 19 13.61 -9.40 13.58
C GLN A 19 14.28 -8.06 13.52
N GLU A 20 14.39 -7.38 14.64
CA GLU A 20 15.10 -6.12 14.72
C GLU A 20 16.52 -6.29 14.16
N GLN A 21 17.20 -7.38 14.53
CA GLN A 21 18.52 -7.71 14.01
C GLN A 21 18.53 -8.07 12.53
N ALA A 22 17.55 -8.86 12.05
CA ALA A 22 17.48 -9.26 10.63
C ALA A 22 17.15 -8.07 9.71
N VAL A 23 16.30 -7.15 10.18
CA VAL A 23 15.97 -5.91 9.44
C VAL A 23 17.15 -4.97 9.42
N ILE A 24 17.80 -4.76 10.58
CA ILE A 24 18.99 -3.90 10.68
C ILE A 24 20.09 -4.45 9.78
N THR A 25 20.37 -5.75 9.84
CA THR A 25 21.37 -6.39 8.97
C THR A 25 21.01 -6.26 7.48
N ALA A 26 19.74 -6.43 7.13
CA ALA A 26 19.29 -6.29 5.74
C ALA A 26 19.38 -4.83 5.25
N LEU A 27 19.13 -3.86 6.12
CA LEU A 27 19.28 -2.43 5.80
C LEU A 27 20.77 -2.04 5.71
N GLU A 28 21.60 -2.55 6.59
CA GLU A 28 23.05 -2.32 6.56
C GLU A 28 23.73 -2.92 5.34
N GLU A 29 23.24 -4.08 4.86
CA GLU A 29 23.72 -4.73 3.64
C GLU A 29 23.19 -4.09 2.35
N MET A 30 22.13 -3.28 2.44
CA MET A 30 21.60 -2.59 1.25
C MET A 30 22.51 -1.45 0.83
N SER A 31 22.95 -1.48 -0.43
CA SER A 31 23.58 -0.30 -1.02
C SER A 31 22.60 0.89 -1.00
N GLN A 32 23.12 2.11 -0.87
CA GLN A 32 22.31 3.32 -0.93
C GLN A 32 21.42 3.36 -2.18
N PHE A 33 21.94 2.89 -3.31
CA PHE A 33 21.18 2.79 -4.55
C PHE A 33 19.99 1.84 -4.43
N SER A 34 20.16 0.65 -3.81
CA SER A 34 19.06 -0.29 -3.58
C SER A 34 18.00 0.29 -2.65
N ALA A 35 18.41 1.00 -1.60
CA ALA A 35 17.49 1.64 -0.68
C ALA A 35 16.63 2.71 -1.38
N ILE A 36 17.24 3.56 -2.20
CA ILE A 36 16.53 4.58 -2.99
C ILE A 36 15.55 3.93 -3.96
N LEU A 37 15.97 2.89 -4.68
CA LEU A 37 15.08 2.18 -5.62
C LEU A 37 13.90 1.52 -4.90
N THR A 38 14.13 0.93 -3.73
CA THR A 38 13.07 0.32 -2.94
C THR A 38 12.09 1.37 -2.43
N ALA A 39 12.58 2.47 -1.87
CA ALA A 39 11.75 3.58 -1.41
C ALA A 39 10.92 4.17 -2.55
N PHE A 40 11.51 4.40 -3.72
CA PHE A 40 10.80 4.88 -4.90
C PHE A 40 9.72 3.89 -5.36
N SER A 41 10.03 2.61 -5.41
CA SER A 41 9.09 1.56 -5.83
C SER A 41 7.90 1.47 -4.88
N VAL A 42 8.14 1.42 -3.57
CA VAL A 42 7.08 1.30 -2.55
C VAL A 42 6.25 2.57 -2.44
N SER A 43 6.89 3.74 -2.55
CA SER A 43 6.20 5.02 -2.34
C SER A 43 5.46 5.52 -3.57
N ILE A 44 5.89 5.17 -4.77
CA ILE A 44 5.37 5.76 -6.02
C ILE A 44 4.84 4.69 -6.97
N LEU A 45 5.67 3.71 -7.38
CA LEU A 45 5.27 2.75 -8.42
C LEU A 45 4.16 1.82 -7.94
N THR A 46 4.29 1.26 -6.74
CA THR A 46 3.28 0.36 -6.16
C THR A 46 1.93 1.04 -6.02
N PRO A 47 1.79 2.23 -5.41
CA PRO A 47 0.52 2.97 -5.37
C PRO A 47 -0.10 3.23 -6.73
N ILE A 48 0.69 3.58 -7.74
CA ILE A 48 0.17 3.81 -9.10
C ILE A 48 -0.45 2.52 -9.65
N LEU A 49 0.27 1.39 -9.57
CA LEU A 49 -0.20 0.10 -10.07
C LEU A 49 -1.43 -0.39 -9.30
N GLU A 50 -1.44 -0.21 -7.98
CA GLU A 50 -2.57 -0.57 -7.13
C GLU A 50 -3.81 0.27 -7.44
N GLU A 51 -3.68 1.59 -7.61
CA GLU A 51 -4.82 2.41 -7.96
C GLU A 51 -5.36 2.11 -9.36
N LEU A 52 -4.51 1.81 -10.33
CA LEU A 52 -4.94 1.33 -11.65
C LEU A 52 -5.75 0.03 -11.53
N LEU A 53 -5.28 -0.92 -10.74
CA LEU A 53 -5.95 -2.21 -10.55
C LEU A 53 -7.23 -2.06 -9.73
N PHE A 54 -7.14 -1.48 -8.53
CA PHE A 54 -8.26 -1.48 -7.57
C PHE A 54 -9.31 -0.41 -7.89
N ARG A 55 -8.91 0.82 -8.28
CA ARG A 55 -9.84 1.95 -8.53
C ARG A 55 -10.15 2.09 -10.01
N GLY A 56 -9.20 1.78 -10.87
CA GLY A 56 -9.44 1.75 -12.31
C GLY A 56 -10.28 0.54 -12.72
N PHE A 57 -9.79 -0.66 -12.45
CA PHE A 57 -10.41 -1.89 -12.95
C PHE A 57 -11.46 -2.46 -11.99
N ILE A 58 -11.09 -2.87 -10.77
CA ILE A 58 -12.00 -3.59 -9.85
C ILE A 58 -13.19 -2.73 -9.45
N LEU A 59 -12.96 -1.54 -8.91
CA LEU A 59 -14.05 -0.62 -8.55
C LEU A 59 -14.88 -0.22 -9.76
N GLY A 60 -14.24 0.01 -10.91
CA GLY A 60 -14.95 0.30 -12.17
C GLY A 60 -15.91 -0.81 -12.61
N MET A 61 -15.54 -2.08 -12.40
CA MET A 61 -16.43 -3.22 -12.63
C MET A 61 -17.56 -3.31 -11.60
N LEU A 62 -17.23 -3.13 -10.31
CA LEU A 62 -18.23 -3.19 -9.24
C LEU A 62 -19.32 -2.12 -9.37
N LEU A 63 -18.96 -0.93 -9.84
CA LEU A 63 -19.90 0.18 -10.08
C LEU A 63 -20.92 -0.13 -11.20
N LYS A 64 -20.68 -1.13 -12.04
CA LYS A 64 -21.68 -1.60 -13.04
C LYS A 64 -22.72 -2.51 -12.42
N CYS A 65 -22.44 -3.14 -11.29
CA CYS A 65 -23.28 -4.16 -10.66
C CYS A 65 -23.89 -3.69 -9.33
N TYR A 66 -23.27 -2.72 -8.67
CA TYR A 66 -23.63 -2.29 -7.32
C TYR A 66 -23.72 -0.77 -7.24
N ASN A 67 -24.45 -0.26 -6.24
CA ASN A 67 -24.43 1.17 -5.92
C ASN A 67 -23.03 1.58 -5.39
N GLU A 68 -22.75 2.88 -5.42
CA GLU A 68 -21.44 3.45 -5.07
C GLU A 68 -20.93 3.00 -3.70
N LYS A 69 -21.78 3.01 -2.66
CA LYS A 69 -21.38 2.66 -1.30
C LYS A 69 -20.95 1.19 -1.21
N VAL A 70 -21.74 0.29 -1.77
CA VAL A 70 -21.44 -1.14 -1.79
C VAL A 70 -20.19 -1.43 -2.60
N ALA A 71 -20.06 -0.83 -3.79
CA ALA A 71 -18.90 -0.99 -4.64
C ALA A 71 -17.60 -0.53 -3.95
N ILE A 72 -17.61 0.61 -3.27
CA ILE A 72 -16.46 1.12 -2.50
C ILE A 72 -16.10 0.15 -1.38
N VAL A 73 -17.07 -0.32 -0.58
CA VAL A 73 -16.82 -1.26 0.52
C VAL A 73 -16.21 -2.57 0.01
N ILE A 74 -16.79 -3.17 -1.03
CA ILE A 74 -16.27 -4.43 -1.59
C ILE A 74 -14.84 -4.22 -2.14
N SER A 75 -14.60 -3.14 -2.88
CA SER A 75 -13.27 -2.81 -3.39
C SER A 75 -12.25 -2.59 -2.26
N ALA A 76 -12.65 -1.94 -1.16
CA ALA A 76 -11.81 -1.72 0.01
C ALA A 76 -11.49 -3.03 0.75
N ILE A 77 -12.44 -3.96 0.85
CA ILE A 77 -12.22 -5.29 1.42
C ILE A 77 -11.21 -6.06 0.56
N ILE A 78 -11.42 -6.11 -0.75
CA ILE A 78 -10.50 -6.81 -1.66
C ILE A 78 -9.09 -6.20 -1.57
N PHE A 79 -8.99 -4.87 -1.50
CA PHE A 79 -7.73 -4.17 -1.31
C PHE A 79 -7.06 -4.53 0.01
N ALA A 80 -7.82 -4.62 1.09
CA ALA A 80 -7.30 -4.92 2.42
C ALA A 80 -6.77 -6.35 2.55
N VAL A 81 -7.50 -7.34 2.00
CA VAL A 81 -7.13 -8.76 2.18
C VAL A 81 -5.89 -9.20 1.40
N VAL A 82 -5.43 -8.41 0.43
CA VAL A 82 -4.16 -8.66 -0.27
C VAL A 82 -2.95 -8.03 0.44
N HIS A 83 -3.19 -7.29 1.53
CA HIS A 83 -2.15 -6.71 2.36
C HIS A 83 -1.78 -7.63 3.52
N GLU A 84 -0.63 -7.37 4.13
CA GLU A 84 -0.19 -8.08 5.33
C GLU A 84 -1.22 -7.94 6.47
N PRO A 85 -1.42 -8.98 7.30
CA PRO A 85 -2.44 -8.98 8.36
C PRO A 85 -2.41 -7.75 9.27
N VAL A 86 -1.23 -7.24 9.58
CA VAL A 86 -1.04 -6.02 10.38
C VAL A 86 -1.53 -4.75 9.67
N ALA A 87 -1.46 -4.72 8.36
CA ALA A 87 -1.83 -3.56 7.55
C ALA A 87 -3.31 -3.57 7.14
N ILE A 88 -4.06 -4.67 7.35
CA ILE A 88 -5.45 -4.84 6.89
C ILE A 88 -6.32 -3.66 7.31
N GLY A 89 -6.26 -3.23 8.58
CA GLY A 89 -7.07 -2.12 9.08
C GLY A 89 -6.77 -0.80 8.37
N MET A 90 -5.49 -0.48 8.20
CA MET A 90 -5.06 0.73 7.49
C MET A 90 -5.35 0.64 5.99
N ALA A 91 -5.13 -0.52 5.39
CA ALA A 91 -5.44 -0.76 3.99
C ALA A 91 -6.94 -0.66 3.72
N PHE A 92 -7.80 -1.18 4.60
CA PHE A 92 -9.24 -1.01 4.50
C PHE A 92 -9.65 0.47 4.58
N GLY A 93 -9.16 1.20 5.60
CA GLY A 93 -9.43 2.63 5.75
C GLY A 93 -8.96 3.46 4.54
N GLY A 94 -7.72 3.23 4.09
CA GLY A 94 -7.20 3.81 2.86
C GLY A 94 -8.06 3.44 1.65
N GLY A 95 -8.42 2.16 1.55
CA GLY A 95 -9.29 1.63 0.52
C GLY A 95 -10.62 2.35 0.40
N MET A 96 -11.25 2.66 1.52
CA MET A 96 -12.49 3.45 1.60
C MET A 96 -12.28 4.90 1.10
N ILE A 97 -11.22 5.56 1.56
CA ILE A 97 -10.91 6.95 1.18
C ILE A 97 -10.59 7.03 -0.32
N TYR A 98 -9.73 6.16 -0.83
CA TYR A 98 -9.33 6.17 -2.24
C TYR A 98 -10.51 5.80 -3.16
N GLY A 99 -11.35 4.83 -2.75
CA GLY A 99 -12.58 4.49 -3.46
C GLY A 99 -13.57 5.66 -3.50
N TRP A 100 -13.75 6.35 -2.39
CA TRP A 100 -14.58 7.55 -2.32
C TRP A 100 -14.04 8.68 -3.22
N LEU A 101 -12.74 8.97 -3.18
CA LEU A 101 -12.11 9.96 -4.06
C LEU A 101 -12.34 9.61 -5.53
N ARG A 102 -12.15 8.34 -5.91
CA ARG A 102 -12.37 7.87 -7.29
C ARG A 102 -13.81 8.08 -7.76
N VAL A 103 -14.79 7.76 -6.92
CA VAL A 103 -16.21 7.94 -7.27
C VAL A 103 -16.59 9.41 -7.33
N ARG A 104 -16.16 10.21 -6.37
CA ARG A 104 -16.49 11.66 -6.28
C ARG A 104 -15.89 12.48 -7.41
N THR A 105 -14.70 12.13 -7.87
CA THR A 105 -13.98 12.91 -8.90
C THR A 105 -14.11 12.33 -10.31
N GLY A 106 -14.57 11.09 -10.43
CA GLY A 106 -14.59 10.39 -11.71
C GLY A 106 -13.18 10.00 -12.24
N SER A 107 -12.12 10.26 -11.47
CA SER A 107 -10.72 10.08 -11.86
C SER A 107 -9.95 9.29 -10.82
N ILE A 108 -8.96 8.48 -11.25
CA ILE A 108 -8.04 7.79 -10.34
C ILE A 108 -6.92 8.72 -9.84
N ILE A 109 -6.71 9.88 -10.46
CA ILE A 109 -5.58 10.76 -10.14
C ILE A 109 -5.60 11.22 -8.68
N PRO A 110 -6.71 11.73 -8.11
CA PRO A 110 -6.74 12.16 -6.72
C PRO A 110 -6.47 11.02 -5.72
N SER A 111 -7.00 9.81 -5.98
CA SER A 111 -6.74 8.66 -5.13
C SER A 111 -5.28 8.20 -5.24
N THR A 112 -4.70 8.22 -6.42
CA THR A 112 -3.28 7.92 -6.64
C THR A 112 -2.38 8.89 -5.89
N ILE A 113 -2.64 10.20 -5.96
CA ILE A 113 -1.87 11.22 -5.24
C ILE A 113 -1.97 11.01 -3.72
N ALA A 114 -3.17 10.78 -3.20
CA ALA A 114 -3.37 10.53 -1.77
C ALA A 114 -2.64 9.25 -1.31
N HIS A 115 -2.65 8.20 -2.12
CA HIS A 115 -1.98 6.94 -1.83
C HIS A 115 -0.44 7.09 -1.86
N ILE A 116 0.10 7.76 -2.89
CA ILE A 116 1.54 8.08 -2.97
C ILE A 116 1.97 8.90 -1.74
N PHE A 117 1.19 9.91 -1.37
CA PHE A 117 1.49 10.73 -0.20
C PHE A 117 1.55 9.89 1.08
N TRP A 118 0.57 9.01 1.29
CA TRP A 118 0.53 8.12 2.45
C TRP A 118 1.72 7.16 2.49
N ASN A 119 2.03 6.48 1.40
CA ASN A 119 3.15 5.55 1.33
C ASN A 119 4.51 6.26 1.48
N SER A 120 4.64 7.46 0.90
CA SER A 120 5.85 8.28 1.08
C SER A 120 6.03 8.72 2.53
N PHE A 121 4.94 9.09 3.20
CA PHE A 121 4.97 9.46 4.62
C PHE A 121 5.42 8.27 5.49
N ILE A 122 4.84 7.09 5.28
CA ILE A 122 5.25 5.87 6.02
C ILE A 122 6.71 5.54 5.74
N SER A 123 7.14 5.56 4.47
CA SER A 123 8.55 5.31 4.11
C SER A 123 9.49 6.29 4.77
N PHE A 124 9.12 7.57 4.83
CA PHE A 124 9.91 8.59 5.51
C PHE A 124 10.02 8.35 7.01
N VAL A 125 8.90 8.00 7.66
CA VAL A 125 8.91 7.66 9.10
C VAL A 125 9.82 6.46 9.38
N VAL A 126 9.73 5.41 8.56
CA VAL A 126 10.58 4.20 8.71
C VAL A 126 12.07 4.51 8.51
N LEU A 127 12.41 5.47 7.67
CA LEU A 127 13.81 5.87 7.45
C LEU A 127 14.39 6.77 8.56
N LEU A 128 13.53 7.35 9.41
CA LEU A 128 13.96 8.21 10.54
C LEU A 128 14.24 7.43 11.83
N TYR A 129 13.76 6.19 11.94
CA TYR A 129 13.89 5.33 13.12
C TYR A 129 14.80 4.13 12.84
#